data_da779c5b25c42051243ec8e495bf8f13
#
_entry.id   da779c5b25c42051243ec8e495bf8f13
#
_cell.length_a   1.000
_cell.length_b   1.000
_cell.length_c   1.000
_cell.angle_alpha   90.00
_cell.angle_beta   90.00
_cell.angle_gamma   90.00
#
_symmetry.space_group_name_H-M   'P 1'
#
loop_
_entity.id
_entity.type
_entity.pdbx_description
1 polymer ?
#
loop_
_entity_poly.entity_id
_entity_poly.type
_entity_poly.pdbx_seq_one_letter_code
_entity_poly.pdbx_strand_id
1 'polypeptide(L)'
;MKTTFSVIILLLLNFSVRAQKVFSVQYANQANVKVFVVDYPNQADLKVYKVKYSNQTGKNDGLWFFTQYSNQADKKIFFVEYVNQADVKIYFVEYQNQAGWNNNTKKQYFY
;
A
#
# COMPACT_ATOMS: atom_id res chain seq x y z
N MET A 1 -31.31 11.16 20.65
CA MET A 1 -31.35 9.89 19.91
C MET A 1 -30.81 10.00 18.49
N LYS A 2 -31.31 10.95 17.70
CA LYS A 2 -30.85 11.12 16.32
C LYS A 2 -29.40 11.54 16.20
N THR A 3 -28.88 12.31 17.14
CA THR A 3 -27.50 12.77 17.16
C THR A 3 -26.51 11.64 17.40
N THR A 4 -26.88 10.64 18.20
CA THR A 4 -26.02 9.49 18.47
C THR A 4 -25.77 8.66 17.21
N PHE A 5 -26.76 8.55 16.37
CA PHE A 5 -26.68 7.80 15.14
C PHE A 5 -25.67 8.42 14.15
N SER A 6 -25.67 9.75 14.06
CA SER A 6 -24.73 10.47 13.19
C SER A 6 -23.29 10.29 13.61
N VAL A 7 -23.01 10.25 14.89
CA VAL A 7 -21.67 10.08 15.44
C VAL A 7 -21.09 8.71 15.06
N ILE A 8 -21.90 7.66 15.09
CA ILE A 8 -21.47 6.31 14.74
C ILE A 8 -21.04 6.24 13.27
N ILE A 9 -21.79 6.88 12.38
CA ILE A 9 -21.49 6.91 10.94
C ILE A 9 -20.15 7.59 10.69
N LEU A 10 -19.86 8.70 11.38
CA LEU A 10 -18.59 9.42 11.25
C LEU A 10 -17.41 8.55 11.67
N LEU A 11 -17.54 7.77 12.72
CA LEU A 11 -16.49 6.88 13.17
C LEU A 11 -16.17 5.80 12.13
N LEU A 12 -17.18 5.24 11.48
CA LEU A 12 -16.97 4.24 10.44
C LEU A 12 -16.21 4.81 9.23
N LEU A 13 -16.50 6.04 8.85
CA LEU A 13 -15.81 6.69 7.75
C LEU A 13 -14.33 6.89 8.01
N ASN A 14 -13.94 7.11 9.26
CA ASN A 14 -12.54 7.31 9.63
C ASN A 14 -11.67 6.06 9.45
N PHE A 15 -12.25 4.86 9.43
CA PHE A 15 -11.48 3.64 9.27
C PHE A 15 -11.09 3.33 7.84
N SER A 16 -11.70 3.97 6.85
CA SER A 16 -11.48 3.64 5.45
C SER A 16 -10.24 4.28 4.83
N VAL A 17 -9.49 5.10 5.59
CA VAL A 17 -8.47 5.99 5.02
C VAL A 17 -7.05 5.58 5.35
N ARG A 18 -6.86 4.45 5.99
CA ARG A 18 -5.55 4.11 6.49
C ARG A 18 -4.77 3.30 5.56
N ALA A 19 -3.49 3.61 5.40
CA ALA A 19 -2.70 2.62 4.86
C ALA A 19 -1.32 2.98 4.74
N GLN A 20 -0.45 2.23 4.51
CA GLN A 20 0.69 2.12 3.68
C GLN A 20 1.95 2.14 4.49
N LYS A 21 1.87 1.68 5.74
CA LYS A 21 3.05 1.18 6.42
C LYS A 21 3.23 -0.26 5.97
N VAL A 22 4.33 -0.55 5.31
CA VAL A 22 4.60 -1.86 4.76
C VAL A 22 5.82 -2.49 5.42
N PHE A 23 5.79 -3.80 5.55
CA PHE A 23 6.92 -4.58 6.04
C PHE A 23 7.25 -5.66 5.02
N SER A 24 8.53 -5.74 4.63
CA SER A 24 9.01 -6.74 3.69
C SER A 24 9.33 -8.03 4.44
N VAL A 25 8.62 -9.11 4.14
CA VAL A 25 8.82 -10.42 4.76
C VAL A 25 9.83 -11.23 3.96
N GLN A 26 10.42 -12.24 4.62
CA GLN A 26 11.45 -13.08 4.00
C GLN A 26 10.86 -14.23 3.17
N TYR A 27 9.63 -14.63 3.46
CA TYR A 27 9.01 -15.78 2.82
C TYR A 27 7.62 -15.43 2.30
N ALA A 28 7.29 -15.95 1.12
CA ALA A 28 6.03 -15.65 0.44
C ALA A 28 4.80 -15.97 1.29
N ASN A 29 4.85 -17.06 2.07
CA ASN A 29 3.71 -17.47 2.89
C ASN A 29 3.42 -16.54 4.07
N GLN A 30 4.31 -15.60 4.36
CA GLN A 30 4.13 -14.59 5.41
C GLN A 30 3.49 -13.30 4.88
N ALA A 31 3.35 -13.16 3.58
CA ALA A 31 2.92 -11.91 2.95
C ALA A 31 1.41 -11.82 2.80
N ASN A 32 0.90 -10.60 2.92
CA ASN A 32 -0.47 -10.27 2.50
C ASN A 32 -0.52 -10.05 0.99
N VAL A 33 0.53 -9.44 0.42
CA VAL A 33 0.61 -9.09 -1.00
C VAL A 33 1.98 -9.44 -1.53
N LYS A 34 2.02 -10.10 -2.69
CA LYS A 34 3.25 -10.38 -3.42
C LYS A 34 3.44 -9.30 -4.48
N VAL A 35 4.61 -8.69 -4.52
CA VAL A 35 4.90 -7.58 -5.41
C VAL A 35 6.10 -7.90 -6.30
N PHE A 36 6.05 -7.42 -7.54
CA PHE A 36 7.15 -7.49 -8.48
C PHE A 36 7.54 -6.09 -8.93
N VAL A 37 8.84 -5.76 -8.86
CA VAL A 37 9.35 -4.45 -9.27
C VAL A 37 9.61 -4.49 -10.76
N VAL A 38 8.89 -3.67 -11.52
CA VAL A 38 9.06 -3.57 -12.97
C VAL A 38 10.13 -2.54 -13.33
N ASP A 39 10.62 -2.61 -14.57
CA ASP A 39 11.72 -1.76 -15.05
C ASP A 39 11.28 -0.36 -15.45
N TYR A 40 10.01 -0.20 -15.81
CA TYR A 40 9.48 1.07 -16.33
C TYR A 40 8.15 1.42 -15.67
N PRO A 41 7.89 2.72 -15.42
CA PRO A 41 6.68 3.14 -14.70
C PRO A 41 5.37 2.77 -15.40
N ASN A 42 5.36 2.74 -16.73
CA ASN A 42 4.14 2.38 -17.48
C ASN A 42 3.79 0.90 -17.40
N GLN A 43 4.69 0.07 -16.90
CA GLN A 43 4.45 -1.37 -16.72
C GLN A 43 3.85 -1.67 -15.34
N ALA A 44 3.87 -0.71 -14.43
CA ALA A 44 3.43 -0.92 -13.06
C ALA A 44 1.93 -0.80 -12.91
N ASP A 45 1.36 -1.60 -11.99
CA ASP A 45 0.01 -1.40 -11.49
C ASP A 45 -0.02 -0.20 -10.54
N LEU A 46 1.04 -0.03 -9.76
CA LEU A 46 1.18 1.03 -8.77
C LEU A 46 2.57 1.63 -8.82
N LYS A 47 2.64 2.94 -8.95
CA LYS A 47 3.89 3.70 -8.79
C LYS A 47 4.02 4.10 -7.33
N VAL A 48 5.14 3.72 -6.72
CA VAL A 48 5.38 3.84 -5.28
C VAL A 48 6.45 4.87 -5.00
N TYR A 49 6.18 5.78 -4.07
CA TYR A 49 7.18 6.67 -3.51
C TYR A 49 7.44 6.28 -2.06
N LYS A 50 8.72 6.06 -1.71
CA LYS A 50 9.11 5.72 -0.35
C LYS A 50 9.20 6.99 0.48
N VAL A 51 8.32 7.13 1.45
CA VAL A 51 8.35 8.28 2.37
C VAL A 51 9.30 7.99 3.53
N LYS A 52 9.86 9.04 4.13
CA LYS A 52 10.81 8.92 5.24
C LYS A 52 10.13 8.72 6.58
N TYR A 53 8.91 9.24 6.73
CA TYR A 53 8.23 9.26 8.03
C TYR A 53 6.84 8.67 7.89
N SER A 54 6.42 7.90 8.89
CA SER A 54 5.15 7.21 8.88
C SER A 54 3.94 8.15 8.80
N ASN A 55 4.07 9.38 9.33
CA ASN A 55 2.99 10.35 9.28
C ASN A 55 2.73 10.93 7.88
N GLN A 56 3.60 10.60 6.92
CA GLN A 56 3.41 11.02 5.52
C GLN A 56 2.49 10.06 4.77
N THR A 57 2.12 8.94 5.38
CA THR A 57 1.18 7.99 4.80
C THR A 57 -0.24 8.28 5.30
N GLY A 58 -1.23 7.66 4.71
CA GLY A 58 -2.60 7.81 5.17
C GLY A 58 -3.64 7.48 4.13
N LYS A 59 -3.21 7.28 2.88
CA LYS A 59 -4.10 6.93 1.78
C LYS A 59 -3.50 5.79 0.98
N ASN A 60 -4.35 5.10 0.23
CA ASN A 60 -3.92 4.07 -0.70
C ASN A 60 -3.57 4.71 -2.05
N ASP A 61 -2.47 5.47 -2.06
CA ASP A 61 -2.05 6.30 -3.20
C ASP A 61 -0.59 6.10 -3.60
N GLY A 62 0.05 5.05 -3.07
CA GLY A 62 1.43 4.74 -3.42
C GLY A 62 2.49 5.38 -2.54
N LEU A 63 2.10 6.09 -1.50
CA LEU A 63 3.06 6.61 -0.52
C LEU A 63 3.28 5.54 0.55
N TRP A 64 4.45 4.90 0.50
CA TRP A 64 4.77 3.79 1.39
C TRP A 64 5.84 4.17 2.39
N PHE A 65 5.59 3.84 3.66
CA PHE A 65 6.61 3.86 4.70
C PHE A 65 7.01 2.41 5.02
N PHE A 66 8.30 2.12 4.85
CA PHE A 66 8.84 0.79 5.18
C PHE A 66 9.15 0.74 6.67
N THR A 67 8.31 0.05 7.43
CA THR A 67 8.55 -0.14 8.86
C THR A 67 9.52 -1.28 9.10
N GLN A 68 10.27 -1.20 10.20
CA GLN A 68 11.20 -2.24 10.62
C GLN A 68 10.51 -3.35 11.44
N TYR A 69 9.25 -3.15 11.81
CA TYR A 69 8.54 -4.05 12.71
C TYR A 69 7.27 -4.54 12.04
N SER A 70 7.14 -5.87 11.92
CA SER A 70 6.00 -6.47 11.24
C SER A 70 4.67 -6.16 11.89
N ASN A 71 4.66 -6.02 13.23
CA ASN A 71 3.43 -5.72 13.98
C ASN A 71 2.93 -4.29 13.79
N GLN A 72 3.73 -3.41 13.19
CA GLN A 72 3.35 -2.03 12.90
C GLN A 72 2.89 -1.85 11.45
N ALA A 73 3.00 -2.88 10.63
CA ALA A 73 2.68 -2.79 9.21
C ALA A 73 1.18 -2.89 8.98
N ASP A 74 0.69 -2.08 8.04
CA ASP A 74 -0.66 -2.24 7.50
C ASP A 74 -0.71 -3.42 6.55
N LYS A 75 0.37 -3.62 5.78
CA LYS A 75 0.52 -4.74 4.84
C LYS A 75 1.91 -5.32 4.91
N LYS A 76 1.98 -6.64 4.91
CA LYS A 76 3.23 -7.39 4.76
C LYS A 76 3.38 -7.75 3.30
N ILE A 77 4.51 -7.40 2.70
CA ILE A 77 4.76 -7.64 1.29
C ILE A 77 5.94 -8.60 1.12
N PHE A 78 5.92 -9.34 0.02
CA PHE A 78 7.02 -10.18 -0.40
C PHE A 78 7.39 -9.83 -1.83
N PHE A 79 8.68 -9.53 -2.05
CA PHE A 79 9.21 -9.23 -3.38
C PHE A 79 9.46 -10.54 -4.11
N VAL A 80 8.70 -10.81 -5.19
CA VAL A 80 8.87 -12.00 -5.99
C VAL A 80 9.90 -11.78 -7.09
N GLU A 81 10.51 -12.87 -7.57
CA GLU A 81 11.53 -12.82 -8.62
C GLU A 81 10.93 -12.75 -10.03
N TYR A 82 9.74 -13.28 -10.22
CA TYR A 82 9.10 -13.40 -11.53
C TYR A 82 7.75 -12.70 -11.52
N VAL A 83 7.47 -12.00 -12.63
CA VAL A 83 6.26 -11.19 -12.75
C VAL A 83 4.97 -12.00 -12.59
N ASN A 84 4.96 -13.25 -13.05
CA ASN A 84 3.76 -14.09 -12.96
C ASN A 84 3.43 -14.56 -11.54
N GLN A 85 4.33 -14.31 -10.58
CA GLN A 85 4.11 -14.64 -9.17
C GLN A 85 3.49 -13.48 -8.39
N ALA A 86 3.42 -12.30 -8.99
CA ALA A 86 3.01 -11.09 -8.28
C ALA A 86 1.50 -10.89 -8.27
N ASP A 87 1.00 -10.38 -7.14
CA ASP A 87 -0.35 -9.85 -7.06
C ASP A 87 -0.41 -8.44 -7.66
N VAL A 88 0.63 -7.64 -7.41
CA VAL A 88 0.72 -6.25 -7.85
C VAL A 88 2.12 -5.98 -8.39
N LYS A 89 2.20 -5.36 -9.57
CA LYS A 89 3.45 -4.88 -10.15
C LYS A 89 3.67 -3.44 -9.70
N ILE A 90 4.87 -3.15 -9.20
CA ILE A 90 5.19 -1.82 -8.69
C ILE A 90 6.42 -1.24 -9.38
N TYR A 91 6.51 0.08 -9.37
CA TYR A 91 7.69 0.83 -9.80
C TYR A 91 7.96 1.93 -8.78
N PHE A 92 9.22 2.02 -8.30
CA PHE A 92 9.60 3.07 -7.34
C PHE A 92 9.93 4.35 -8.08
N VAL A 93 9.20 5.42 -7.76
CA VAL A 93 9.39 6.75 -8.36
C VAL A 93 10.27 7.62 -7.46
N GLU A 94 10.90 8.64 -8.06
CA GLU A 94 11.82 9.53 -7.35
C GLU A 94 11.11 10.67 -6.63
N TYR A 95 9.91 11.06 -7.10
CA TYR A 95 9.18 12.20 -6.57
C TYR A 95 7.79 11.80 -6.12
N GLN A 96 7.35 12.40 -5.02
CA GLN A 96 6.07 12.08 -4.39
C GLN A 96 4.88 12.26 -5.35
N ASN A 97 4.91 13.31 -6.17
CA ASN A 97 3.81 13.61 -7.09
C ASN A 97 3.71 12.63 -8.25
N GLN A 98 4.67 11.73 -8.41
CA GLN A 98 4.64 10.69 -9.43
C GLN A 98 3.96 9.41 -8.94
N ALA A 99 3.72 9.27 -7.64
CA ALA A 99 3.11 8.08 -7.06
C ALA A 99 1.63 7.98 -7.42
N GLY A 100 1.14 6.75 -7.51
CA GLY A 100 -0.28 6.52 -7.73
C GLY A 100 -0.57 5.26 -8.52
N TRP A 101 -1.84 4.90 -8.54
CA TRP A 101 -2.32 3.70 -9.23
C TRP A 101 -2.46 3.94 -10.72
N ASN A 102 -1.86 3.06 -11.51
CA ASN A 102 -2.12 2.96 -12.95
C ASN A 102 -3.27 2.00 -13.22
N ASN A 103 -3.37 0.93 -12.42
CA ASN A 103 -4.40 -0.10 -12.57
C ASN A 103 -5.26 -0.16 -11.31
N ASN A 104 -6.42 0.47 -11.37
CA ASN A 104 -7.32 0.57 -10.22
C ASN A 104 -7.93 -0.78 -9.82
N THR A 105 -7.90 -1.78 -10.68
CA THR A 105 -8.43 -3.11 -10.35
C THR A 105 -7.59 -3.82 -9.31
N LYS A 106 -6.33 -3.41 -9.13
CA LYS A 106 -5.42 -3.97 -8.14
C LYS A 106 -5.41 -3.22 -6.82
N LYS A 107 -6.11 -2.11 -6.75
CA LYS A 107 -6.08 -1.22 -5.58
C LYS A 107 -6.54 -1.89 -4.30
N GLN A 108 -7.44 -2.86 -4.42
CA GLN A 108 -7.99 -3.61 -3.29
C GLN A 108 -6.94 -4.37 -2.48
N TYR A 109 -5.80 -4.71 -3.07
CA TYR A 109 -4.75 -5.43 -2.35
C TYR A 109 -4.15 -4.60 -1.21
N PHE A 110 -4.33 -3.30 -1.24
CA PHE A 110 -3.76 -2.38 -0.25
C PHE A 110 -4.82 -1.63 0.58
N TYR A 111 -6.01 -2.14 0.60
CA TYR A 111 -7.03 -1.68 1.55
C TYR A 111 -6.98 -2.42 2.87
#